data_947000270223b0a41eb5fda72da0427c
#
_entry.id   947000270223b0a41eb5fda72da0427c
#
_cell.length_a   1.000
_cell.length_b   1.000
_cell.length_c   1.000
_cell.angle_alpha   90.00
_cell.angle_beta   90.00
_cell.angle_gamma   90.00
#
_symmetry.space_group_name_H-M   'P 1'
#
loop_
_entity.id
_entity.type
_entity.pdbx_description
1 polymer ?
#
loop_
_entity_poly.entity_id
_entity_poly.type
_entity_poly.pdbx_seq_one_letter_code
_entity_poly.pdbx_strand_id
1 'polypeptide(L)'
;MQKYYFIFKINTNKWCKLFVSFVNYKLTRIMDNLYKTDIGLIGLAVMGENLALNMAGKGWNVSVYNRTVLGVEEGVVERFVNGRAKGKSIQGHTDIADFVASIAAPRKIMMMVRAGSAVDELMDQLFPHLSAGDILIDGGNSNFEDTNRRVELAEKKGFRFVGAGVSGGEEGALNGASIMPGGSESAWEEVKPILQSIAAKTSDGTPCCEWIGPAGSGHFVKMIHNGIEYGDMQLISEAYWVMKQLLNLNNEQMADIFAYWNEGKLRSYLIEITANILRHKDKSGGYLIDKILDAAGQKGTGKWSVINAMELGMPLGLIATAVFERSLSAQKVLREGAAKQFARQHTQVVYSKPEMVDEIYSALYASKLVSYAQGFAVLQRASDAFGWNLNLASVARMWRGGCIIRSVFLNDIAAAFESKDKPKHLLLAPYFKKEIQQLLPGWKHLVTISMKEELPVPAFSSALNYFYSLVSAKLPANMVQAQRDYFGAHTFERTDELRGLFFHENWTGHGGDTKSGTYNV
;
A
#
# COMPACT_ATOMS: atom_id res chain seq x y z
N MET A 1 45.22 -10.80 57.32
CA MET A 1 44.28 -11.71 56.57
C MET A 1 42.83 -11.72 57.09
N GLN A 2 42.46 -11.04 58.18
CA GLN A 2 41.06 -11.02 58.69
C GLN A 2 40.15 -9.93 58.20
N LYS A 3 40.66 -8.88 57.49
CA LYS A 3 39.84 -7.76 56.96
C LYS A 3 39.19 -8.05 55.59
N TYR A 4 39.68 -9.07 54.89
CA TYR A 4 39.11 -9.42 53.56
C TYR A 4 37.99 -10.46 53.61
N TYR A 5 37.82 -11.16 54.70
CA TYR A 5 36.76 -12.18 54.88
C TYR A 5 35.35 -11.57 55.12
N PHE A 6 35.29 -10.33 55.61
CA PHE A 6 33.99 -9.69 55.95
C PHE A 6 33.29 -9.03 54.76
N ILE A 7 34.04 -8.62 53.72
CA ILE A 7 33.50 -7.96 52.55
C ILE A 7 32.87 -8.98 51.56
N PHE A 8 33.38 -10.21 51.52
CA PHE A 8 32.84 -11.26 50.67
C PHE A 8 31.53 -11.88 51.17
N LYS A 9 31.26 -11.87 52.49
CA LYS A 9 30.05 -12.47 53.06
C LYS A 9 28.79 -11.61 52.93
N ILE A 10 28.93 -10.30 52.74
CA ILE A 10 27.78 -9.39 52.60
C ILE A 10 27.29 -9.34 51.14
N ASN A 11 28.16 -9.53 50.15
CA ASN A 11 27.80 -9.47 48.75
C ASN A 11 27.16 -10.75 48.21
N THR A 12 27.53 -11.93 48.68
CA THR A 12 26.97 -13.20 48.19
C THR A 12 25.48 -13.36 48.54
N ASN A 13 25.05 -12.90 49.72
CA ASN A 13 23.62 -12.98 50.11
C ASN A 13 22.71 -12.04 49.33
N LYS A 14 23.21 -10.89 48.87
CA LYS A 14 22.44 -9.93 48.09
C LYS A 14 22.28 -10.38 46.63
N TRP A 15 23.33 -10.93 46.07
CA TRP A 15 23.31 -11.50 44.70
C TRP A 15 22.51 -12.81 44.65
N CYS A 16 22.58 -13.65 45.64
CA CYS A 16 21.79 -14.88 45.74
C CYS A 16 20.28 -14.56 45.86
N LYS A 17 19.91 -13.56 46.68
CA LYS A 17 18.51 -13.10 46.80
C LYS A 17 17.99 -12.48 45.50
N LEU A 18 18.79 -11.69 44.79
CA LEU A 18 18.44 -11.13 43.48
C LEU A 18 18.32 -12.23 42.42
N PHE A 19 19.21 -13.20 42.41
CA PHE A 19 19.16 -14.33 41.48
C PHE A 19 17.94 -15.23 41.75
N VAL A 20 17.66 -15.57 42.99
CA VAL A 20 16.45 -16.33 43.36
C VAL A 20 15.18 -15.57 43.06
N SER A 21 15.14 -14.26 43.31
CA SER A 21 14.01 -13.39 42.92
C SER A 21 13.83 -13.34 41.42
N PHE A 22 14.90 -13.25 40.65
CA PHE A 22 14.88 -13.26 39.18
C PHE A 22 14.44 -14.63 38.61
N VAL A 23 14.92 -15.71 39.17
CA VAL A 23 14.53 -17.08 38.77
C VAL A 23 13.07 -17.34 39.14
N ASN A 24 12.63 -16.98 40.36
CA ASN A 24 11.22 -17.09 40.73
C ASN A 24 10.33 -16.23 39.88
N TYR A 25 10.69 -14.97 39.55
CA TYR A 25 9.97 -14.11 38.65
C TYR A 25 9.84 -14.74 37.24
N LYS A 26 10.92 -15.32 36.69
CA LYS A 26 10.86 -16.03 35.39
C LYS A 26 9.99 -17.30 35.47
N LEU A 27 10.10 -18.08 36.54
CA LEU A 27 9.31 -19.30 36.72
C LEU A 27 7.80 -18.98 36.87
N THR A 28 7.46 -17.97 37.68
CA THR A 28 6.06 -17.53 37.83
C THR A 28 5.49 -17.06 36.48
N ARG A 29 6.25 -16.27 35.73
CA ARG A 29 5.85 -15.81 34.40
C ARG A 29 5.68 -16.95 33.38
N ILE A 30 6.50 -18.01 33.49
CA ILE A 30 6.35 -19.20 32.62
C ILE A 30 5.10 -19.98 33.03
N MET A 31 4.82 -20.15 34.31
CA MET A 31 3.66 -20.89 34.81
C MET A 31 2.35 -20.14 34.53
N ASP A 32 2.31 -18.82 34.68
CA ASP A 32 1.16 -17.99 34.38
C ASP A 32 0.79 -18.00 32.87
N ASN A 33 1.76 -18.27 31.99
CA ASN A 33 1.56 -18.31 30.55
C ASN A 33 1.21 -19.72 30.00
N LEU A 34 1.28 -20.77 30.81
CA LEU A 34 1.14 -22.17 30.34
C LEU A 34 -0.25 -22.50 29.74
N TYR A 35 -1.27 -21.69 30.04
CA TYR A 35 -2.66 -21.87 29.56
C TYR A 35 -3.17 -20.67 28.76
N LYS A 36 -2.29 -19.70 28.39
CA LYS A 36 -2.66 -18.49 27.68
C LYS A 36 -2.32 -18.59 26.21
N THR A 37 -3.03 -17.81 25.41
CA THR A 37 -2.81 -17.72 23.96
C THR A 37 -1.63 -16.81 23.63
N ASP A 38 -1.03 -17.01 22.46
CA ASP A 38 0.16 -16.27 22.00
C ASP A 38 -0.18 -14.88 21.48
N ILE A 39 -1.39 -14.71 20.93
CA ILE A 39 -1.88 -13.48 20.32
C ILE A 39 -3.40 -13.39 20.42
N GLY A 40 -3.91 -12.16 20.59
CA GLY A 40 -5.33 -11.85 20.45
C GLY A 40 -5.62 -11.19 19.11
N LEU A 41 -6.79 -11.46 18.53
CA LEU A 41 -7.30 -10.80 17.33
C LEU A 41 -8.72 -10.29 17.56
N ILE A 42 -8.94 -9.00 17.27
CA ILE A 42 -10.21 -8.30 17.41
C ILE A 42 -10.79 -7.97 16.04
N GLY A 43 -12.05 -8.31 15.83
CA GLY A 43 -12.78 -8.03 14.59
C GLY A 43 -12.82 -9.23 13.65
N LEU A 44 -13.93 -9.97 13.70
CA LEU A 44 -14.19 -11.19 12.94
C LEU A 44 -15.03 -10.92 11.68
N ALA A 45 -14.51 -9.99 10.85
CA ALA A 45 -14.94 -9.88 9.45
C ALA A 45 -14.02 -10.73 8.57
N VAL A 46 -14.22 -10.69 7.24
CA VAL A 46 -13.50 -11.54 6.26
C VAL A 46 -11.99 -11.61 6.51
N MET A 47 -11.34 -10.47 6.73
CA MET A 47 -9.87 -10.44 6.94
C MET A 47 -9.49 -11.03 8.31
N GLY A 48 -10.21 -10.65 9.39
CA GLY A 48 -9.88 -11.09 10.74
C GLY A 48 -10.07 -12.59 10.93
N GLU A 49 -11.18 -13.18 10.46
CA GLU A 49 -11.38 -14.62 10.50
C GLU A 49 -10.25 -15.37 9.78
N ASN A 50 -9.90 -14.94 8.56
CA ASN A 50 -8.87 -15.60 7.77
C ASN A 50 -7.47 -15.47 8.38
N LEU A 51 -7.12 -14.31 8.96
CA LEU A 51 -5.86 -14.16 9.69
C LEU A 51 -5.80 -15.04 10.95
N ALA A 52 -6.89 -15.13 11.73
CA ALA A 52 -6.94 -16.01 12.89
C ALA A 52 -6.77 -17.49 12.50
N LEU A 53 -7.41 -17.92 11.41
CA LEU A 53 -7.26 -19.27 10.85
C LEU A 53 -5.82 -19.52 10.35
N ASN A 54 -5.19 -18.55 9.70
CA ASN A 54 -3.81 -18.65 9.26
C ASN A 54 -2.86 -18.79 10.45
N MET A 55 -2.99 -17.91 11.47
CA MET A 55 -2.19 -18.00 12.71
C MET A 55 -2.31 -19.38 13.36
N ALA A 56 -3.54 -19.87 13.57
CA ALA A 56 -3.77 -21.19 14.14
C ALA A 56 -3.20 -22.32 13.27
N GLY A 57 -3.31 -22.19 11.93
CA GLY A 57 -2.71 -23.13 10.97
C GLY A 57 -1.17 -23.14 10.98
N LYS A 58 -0.52 -22.10 11.52
CA LYS A 58 0.93 -22.01 11.73
C LYS A 58 1.35 -22.42 13.14
N GLY A 59 0.42 -22.92 13.96
CA GLY A 59 0.69 -23.46 15.29
C GLY A 59 0.59 -22.45 16.43
N TRP A 60 0.10 -21.22 16.18
CA TRP A 60 -0.15 -20.24 17.23
C TRP A 60 -1.49 -20.49 17.93
N ASN A 61 -1.52 -20.28 19.24
CA ASN A 61 -2.76 -20.25 20.01
C ASN A 61 -3.33 -18.84 19.95
N VAL A 62 -4.58 -18.70 19.49
CA VAL A 62 -5.18 -17.40 19.19
C VAL A 62 -6.43 -17.18 20.05
N SER A 63 -6.52 -16.04 20.74
CA SER A 63 -7.78 -15.56 21.30
C SER A 63 -8.45 -14.64 20.30
N VAL A 64 -9.76 -14.78 20.11
CA VAL A 64 -10.52 -13.90 19.23
C VAL A 64 -11.65 -13.22 19.99
N TYR A 65 -11.88 -11.96 19.63
CA TYR A 65 -12.96 -11.14 20.19
C TYR A 65 -13.67 -10.38 19.08
N ASN A 66 -14.98 -10.31 19.17
CA ASN A 66 -15.80 -9.37 18.39
C ASN A 66 -16.85 -8.76 19.30
N ARG A 67 -17.07 -7.45 19.15
CA ARG A 67 -18.17 -6.78 19.88
C ARG A 67 -19.51 -7.38 19.47
N THR A 68 -20.47 -7.34 20.37
CA THR A 68 -21.85 -7.71 20.07
C THR A 68 -22.67 -6.46 19.77
N VAL A 69 -23.28 -6.39 18.60
CA VAL A 69 -24.23 -5.33 18.22
C VAL A 69 -25.54 -6.01 17.86
N LEU A 70 -26.57 -5.72 18.67
CA LEU A 70 -27.90 -6.31 18.51
C LEU A 70 -28.43 -6.11 17.08
N GLY A 71 -28.91 -7.18 16.47
CA GLY A 71 -29.45 -7.18 15.11
C GLY A 71 -28.43 -7.11 13.97
N VAL A 72 -27.13 -6.90 14.27
CA VAL A 72 -26.07 -6.73 13.22
C VAL A 72 -24.91 -7.68 13.42
N GLU A 73 -24.31 -7.70 14.62
CA GLU A 73 -23.11 -8.50 14.94
C GLU A 73 -23.38 -9.44 16.12
N GLU A 74 -24.51 -10.16 16.08
CA GLU A 74 -24.88 -11.15 17.13
C GLU A 74 -24.28 -12.52 16.82
N GLY A 75 -23.75 -13.19 17.85
CA GLY A 75 -23.24 -14.57 17.77
C GLY A 75 -22.09 -14.76 16.78
N VAL A 76 -21.34 -13.69 16.43
CA VAL A 76 -20.22 -13.76 15.47
C VAL A 76 -19.13 -14.68 15.99
N VAL A 77 -18.76 -14.55 17.25
CA VAL A 77 -17.70 -15.35 17.89
C VAL A 77 -18.10 -16.83 17.92
N GLU A 78 -19.32 -17.13 18.38
CA GLU A 78 -19.84 -18.50 18.48
C GLU A 78 -19.91 -19.17 17.10
N ARG A 79 -20.42 -18.46 16.10
CA ARG A 79 -20.47 -18.97 14.72
C ARG A 79 -19.09 -19.28 14.16
N PHE A 80 -18.12 -18.41 14.41
CA PHE A 80 -16.76 -18.61 13.95
C PHE A 80 -16.08 -19.79 14.65
N VAL A 81 -16.13 -19.84 15.99
CA VAL A 81 -15.47 -20.89 16.78
C VAL A 81 -16.09 -22.26 16.55
N ASN A 82 -17.43 -22.35 16.49
CA ASN A 82 -18.14 -23.60 16.25
C ASN A 82 -18.18 -24.00 14.77
N GLY A 83 -17.86 -23.07 13.85
CA GLY A 83 -17.83 -23.26 12.40
C GLY A 83 -16.42 -23.43 11.86
N ARG A 84 -15.91 -22.40 11.19
CA ARG A 84 -14.61 -22.42 10.47
C ARG A 84 -13.40 -22.68 11.37
N ALA A 85 -13.47 -22.30 12.65
CA ALA A 85 -12.40 -22.47 13.62
C ALA A 85 -12.51 -23.74 14.45
N LYS A 86 -13.54 -24.57 14.24
CA LYS A 86 -13.78 -25.81 15.01
C LYS A 86 -12.57 -26.75 14.94
N GLY A 87 -12.08 -27.15 16.13
CA GLY A 87 -10.92 -28.05 16.27
C GLY A 87 -9.57 -27.39 16.04
N LYS A 88 -9.49 -26.06 15.93
CA LYS A 88 -8.25 -25.29 15.84
C LYS A 88 -7.91 -24.67 17.20
N SER A 89 -6.65 -24.26 17.38
CA SER A 89 -6.17 -23.58 18.60
C SER A 89 -6.67 -22.13 18.67
N ILE A 90 -8.01 -21.96 18.68
CA ILE A 90 -8.69 -20.66 18.73
C ILE A 90 -9.69 -20.64 19.88
N GLN A 91 -9.56 -19.63 20.76
CA GLN A 91 -10.48 -19.39 21.88
C GLN A 91 -11.33 -18.15 21.58
N GLY A 92 -12.65 -18.24 21.72
CA GLY A 92 -13.58 -17.13 21.48
C GLY A 92 -13.99 -16.44 22.76
N HIS A 93 -14.06 -15.11 22.74
CA HIS A 93 -14.48 -14.26 23.85
C HIS A 93 -15.50 -13.22 23.40
N THR A 94 -16.48 -12.94 24.25
CA THR A 94 -17.50 -11.89 24.06
C THR A 94 -17.35 -10.74 25.07
N ASP A 95 -16.52 -10.93 26.09
CA ASP A 95 -16.08 -9.91 27.05
C ASP A 95 -14.63 -9.50 26.76
N ILE A 96 -14.34 -8.18 26.82
CA ILE A 96 -13.02 -7.66 26.47
C ILE A 96 -11.98 -7.91 27.57
N ALA A 97 -12.39 -7.91 28.85
CA ALA A 97 -11.49 -8.19 29.97
C ALA A 97 -11.05 -9.65 29.97
N ASP A 98 -11.97 -10.59 29.75
CA ASP A 98 -11.68 -12.00 29.63
C ASP A 98 -10.80 -12.29 28.40
N PHE A 99 -11.06 -11.61 27.29
CA PHE A 99 -10.22 -11.69 26.09
C PHE A 99 -8.77 -11.26 26.39
N VAL A 100 -8.57 -10.08 26.98
CA VAL A 100 -7.21 -9.59 27.32
C VAL A 100 -6.54 -10.49 28.34
N ALA A 101 -7.27 -10.96 29.34
CA ALA A 101 -6.75 -11.87 30.38
C ALA A 101 -6.30 -13.23 29.82
N SER A 102 -6.87 -13.69 28.71
CA SER A 102 -6.52 -14.95 28.06
C SER A 102 -5.18 -14.94 27.31
N ILE A 103 -4.56 -13.76 27.09
CA ILE A 103 -3.36 -13.60 26.25
C ILE A 103 -2.10 -13.55 27.14
N ALA A 104 -1.05 -14.24 26.73
CA ALA A 104 0.25 -14.26 27.42
C ALA A 104 0.96 -12.90 27.35
N ALA A 105 1.54 -12.45 28.46
CA ALA A 105 2.31 -11.21 28.54
C ALA A 105 3.76 -11.39 28.01
N PRO A 106 4.31 -10.41 27.28
CA PRO A 106 3.65 -9.19 26.86
C PRO A 106 2.55 -9.52 25.84
N ARG A 107 1.36 -9.02 26.10
CA ARG A 107 0.20 -9.30 25.26
C ARG A 107 0.38 -8.68 23.87
N LYS A 108 -0.01 -9.42 22.85
CA LYS A 108 -0.03 -8.97 21.45
C LYS A 108 -1.48 -8.98 20.98
N ILE A 109 -2.02 -7.84 20.63
CA ILE A 109 -3.44 -7.72 20.26
C ILE A 109 -3.54 -7.08 18.90
N MET A 110 -3.98 -7.84 17.90
CA MET A 110 -4.19 -7.38 16.53
C MET A 110 -5.63 -6.91 16.35
N MET A 111 -5.78 -5.65 15.95
CA MET A 111 -7.06 -5.00 15.69
C MET A 111 -7.35 -5.01 14.18
N MET A 112 -8.42 -5.72 13.79
CA MET A 112 -8.90 -5.81 12.41
C MET A 112 -10.26 -5.11 12.28
N VAL A 113 -10.30 -3.85 12.72
CA VAL A 113 -11.51 -3.03 12.72
C VAL A 113 -11.47 -1.96 11.64
N ARG A 114 -12.59 -1.26 11.43
CA ARG A 114 -12.64 -0.16 10.47
C ARG A 114 -11.66 0.95 10.88
N ALA A 115 -10.89 1.45 9.91
CA ALA A 115 -9.99 2.60 10.11
C ALA A 115 -10.75 3.87 10.55
N GLY A 116 -10.06 4.76 11.25
CA GLY A 116 -10.61 5.98 11.82
C GLY A 116 -10.94 5.83 13.31
N SER A 117 -11.97 6.53 13.81
CA SER A 117 -12.32 6.60 15.24
C SER A 117 -12.54 5.23 15.90
N ALA A 118 -13.00 4.22 15.13
CA ALA A 118 -13.22 2.88 15.67
C ALA A 118 -11.95 2.24 16.25
N VAL A 119 -10.76 2.57 15.73
CA VAL A 119 -9.49 2.11 16.31
C VAL A 119 -9.21 2.83 17.63
N ASP A 120 -9.46 4.14 17.71
CA ASP A 120 -9.25 4.94 18.91
C ASP A 120 -10.20 4.50 20.04
N GLU A 121 -11.48 4.32 19.72
CA GLU A 121 -12.51 3.81 20.64
C GLU A 121 -12.16 2.43 21.20
N LEU A 122 -11.61 1.56 20.35
CA LEU A 122 -11.16 0.23 20.77
C LEU A 122 -9.91 0.31 21.66
N MET A 123 -8.95 1.18 21.34
CA MET A 123 -7.78 1.41 22.20
C MET A 123 -8.19 1.89 23.58
N ASP A 124 -9.15 2.82 23.67
CA ASP A 124 -9.65 3.32 24.96
C ASP A 124 -10.32 2.22 25.79
N GLN A 125 -11.02 1.27 25.15
CA GLN A 125 -11.59 0.10 25.82
C GLN A 125 -10.52 -0.88 26.30
N LEU A 126 -9.42 -1.03 25.56
CA LEU A 126 -8.33 -1.96 25.88
C LEU A 126 -7.42 -1.44 26.99
N PHE A 127 -7.11 -0.15 27.02
CA PHE A 127 -6.13 0.44 27.95
C PHE A 127 -6.32 0.07 29.42
N PRO A 128 -7.55 0.02 29.99
CA PRO A 128 -7.74 -0.39 31.39
C PRO A 128 -7.32 -1.81 31.73
N HIS A 129 -7.22 -2.69 30.73
CA HIS A 129 -6.92 -4.11 30.88
C HIS A 129 -5.49 -4.47 30.52
N LEU A 130 -4.72 -3.52 29.95
CA LEU A 130 -3.34 -3.72 29.51
C LEU A 130 -2.32 -3.45 30.62
N SER A 131 -1.16 -4.04 30.48
CA SER A 131 0.02 -3.82 31.33
C SER A 131 1.16 -3.19 30.51
N ALA A 132 2.07 -2.47 31.18
CA ALA A 132 3.23 -1.88 30.53
C ALA A 132 4.01 -2.93 29.71
N GLY A 133 4.36 -2.55 28.49
CA GLY A 133 5.05 -3.43 27.55
C GLY A 133 4.12 -4.30 26.68
N ASP A 134 2.80 -4.27 26.86
CA ASP A 134 1.87 -4.92 25.94
C ASP A 134 1.88 -4.21 24.58
N ILE A 135 1.49 -4.93 23.51
CA ILE A 135 1.61 -4.50 22.12
C ILE A 135 0.23 -4.48 21.47
N LEU A 136 -0.15 -3.32 20.95
CA LEU A 136 -1.31 -3.16 20.07
C LEU A 136 -0.85 -3.15 18.62
N ILE A 137 -1.52 -3.92 17.76
CA ILE A 137 -1.22 -4.04 16.33
C ILE A 137 -2.46 -3.59 15.55
N ASP A 138 -2.39 -2.47 14.86
CA ASP A 138 -3.43 -2.03 13.94
C ASP A 138 -3.18 -2.66 12.56
N GLY A 139 -3.94 -3.70 12.22
CA GLY A 139 -3.88 -4.41 10.94
C GLY A 139 -4.84 -3.85 9.89
N GLY A 140 -5.54 -2.75 10.18
CA GLY A 140 -6.46 -2.07 9.27
C GLY A 140 -5.75 -1.28 8.17
N ASN A 141 -6.56 -0.66 7.29
CA ASN A 141 -6.04 0.31 6.31
C ASN A 141 -6.13 1.73 6.91
N SER A 142 -5.45 1.96 8.03
CA SER A 142 -5.48 3.24 8.74
C SER A 142 -4.66 4.30 8.03
N ASN A 143 -5.04 5.57 8.22
CA ASN A 143 -4.21 6.71 7.82
C ASN A 143 -2.93 6.69 8.67
N PHE A 144 -1.78 6.93 8.04
CA PHE A 144 -0.49 6.91 8.72
C PHE A 144 -0.34 8.03 9.76
N GLU A 145 -0.98 9.19 9.58
CA GLU A 145 -1.00 10.29 10.54
C GLU A 145 -1.73 9.90 11.83
N ASP A 146 -2.87 9.21 11.70
CA ASP A 146 -3.55 8.61 12.85
C ASP A 146 -2.66 7.60 13.56
N THR A 147 -1.88 6.84 12.79
CA THR A 147 -0.94 5.86 13.33
C THR A 147 0.19 6.54 14.08
N ASN A 148 0.75 7.65 13.57
CA ASN A 148 1.74 8.46 14.28
C ASN A 148 1.20 8.88 15.67
N ARG A 149 0.01 9.46 15.70
CA ARG A 149 -0.66 9.89 16.93
C ARG A 149 -0.90 8.72 17.90
N ARG A 150 -1.30 7.55 17.39
CA ARG A 150 -1.57 6.34 18.20
C ARG A 150 -0.30 5.74 18.77
N VAL A 151 0.80 5.72 18.01
CA VAL A 151 2.12 5.30 18.51
C VAL A 151 2.53 6.18 19.69
N GLU A 152 2.49 7.50 19.54
CA GLU A 152 2.82 8.44 20.63
C GLU A 152 1.93 8.25 21.86
N LEU A 153 0.62 8.09 21.65
CA LEU A 153 -0.35 7.89 22.74
C LEU A 153 -0.07 6.59 23.51
N ALA A 154 0.16 5.50 22.78
CA ALA A 154 0.45 4.20 23.39
C ALA A 154 1.75 4.22 24.18
N GLU A 155 2.82 4.78 23.63
CA GLU A 155 4.12 4.89 24.29
C GLU A 155 4.07 5.78 25.55
N LYS A 156 3.35 6.89 25.50
CA LYS A 156 3.11 7.73 26.71
C LYS A 156 2.39 6.98 27.83
N LYS A 157 1.59 5.97 27.51
CA LYS A 157 0.89 5.10 28.46
C LYS A 157 1.71 3.84 28.86
N GLY A 158 2.92 3.68 28.31
CA GLY A 158 3.81 2.54 28.56
C GLY A 158 3.52 1.31 27.70
N PHE A 159 2.69 1.42 26.67
CA PHE A 159 2.40 0.36 25.71
C PHE A 159 3.23 0.55 24.44
N ARG A 160 3.24 -0.47 23.58
CA ARG A 160 3.87 -0.43 22.26
C ARG A 160 2.80 -0.53 21.19
N PHE A 161 2.98 0.16 20.07
CA PHE A 161 2.01 0.17 18.97
C PHE A 161 2.68 -0.14 17.64
N VAL A 162 2.06 -1.00 16.84
CA VAL A 162 2.51 -1.36 15.49
C VAL A 162 1.37 -1.10 14.51
N GLY A 163 1.60 -0.23 13.53
CA GLY A 163 0.73 -0.09 12.37
C GLY A 163 1.18 -1.09 11.30
N ALA A 164 0.40 -2.11 11.03
CA ALA A 164 0.74 -3.17 10.12
C ALA A 164 -0.19 -3.18 8.90
N GLY A 165 0.26 -2.61 7.77
CA GLY A 165 -0.47 -2.70 6.52
C GLY A 165 -0.54 -4.14 6.03
N VAL A 166 -1.74 -4.72 5.91
CA VAL A 166 -1.95 -6.08 5.41
C VAL A 166 -2.51 -6.02 3.99
N SER A 167 -1.92 -6.78 3.07
CA SER A 167 -2.38 -6.90 1.68
C SER A 167 -2.63 -8.37 1.31
N GLY A 168 -3.38 -8.61 0.21
CA GLY A 168 -3.63 -9.95 -0.32
C GLY A 168 -5.11 -10.36 -0.34
N GLY A 169 -6.00 -9.51 0.18
CA GLY A 169 -7.44 -9.80 0.25
C GLY A 169 -7.76 -11.02 1.10
N GLU A 170 -8.90 -11.62 0.85
CA GLU A 170 -9.39 -12.80 1.59
C GLU A 170 -8.43 -14.00 1.49
N GLU A 171 -8.00 -14.31 0.29
CA GLU A 171 -7.09 -15.43 0.02
C GLU A 171 -5.72 -15.20 0.67
N GLY A 172 -5.15 -14.00 0.54
CA GLY A 172 -3.87 -13.66 1.15
C GLY A 172 -3.93 -13.71 2.68
N ALA A 173 -5.01 -13.26 3.30
CA ALA A 173 -5.19 -13.35 4.74
C ALA A 173 -5.17 -14.80 5.24
N LEU A 174 -5.75 -15.74 4.48
CA LEU A 174 -5.81 -17.15 4.83
C LEU A 174 -4.50 -17.90 4.52
N ASN A 175 -3.92 -17.66 3.34
CA ASN A 175 -2.85 -18.49 2.79
C ASN A 175 -1.46 -17.85 2.85
N GLY A 176 -1.39 -16.55 3.11
CA GLY A 176 -0.16 -15.78 3.20
C GLY A 176 -0.31 -14.37 2.63
N ALA A 177 -0.22 -13.37 3.48
CA ALA A 177 -0.33 -11.95 3.14
C ALA A 177 1.04 -11.29 2.95
N SER A 178 1.08 -10.15 2.25
CA SER A 178 2.18 -9.19 2.40
C SER A 178 1.86 -8.29 3.58
N ILE A 179 2.76 -8.19 4.55
CA ILE A 179 2.56 -7.45 5.79
C ILE A 179 3.65 -6.42 5.96
N MET A 180 3.27 -5.17 6.20
CA MET A 180 4.14 -3.99 6.25
C MET A 180 4.08 -3.37 7.66
N PRO A 181 4.80 -3.92 8.67
CA PRO A 181 4.79 -3.42 10.04
C PRO A 181 5.71 -2.22 10.22
N GLY A 182 5.22 -1.20 10.95
CA GLY A 182 5.98 -0.05 11.41
C GLY A 182 5.39 0.47 12.71
N GLY A 183 6.13 1.30 13.48
CA GLY A 183 5.64 1.82 14.75
C GLY A 183 6.70 1.85 15.85
N SER A 184 6.40 1.30 17.02
CA SER A 184 7.35 1.13 18.12
C SER A 184 8.36 0.03 17.79
N GLU A 185 9.60 0.39 17.48
CA GLU A 185 10.66 -0.55 17.05
C GLU A 185 10.88 -1.67 18.07
N SER A 186 10.80 -1.36 19.35
CA SER A 186 10.94 -2.34 20.44
C SER A 186 9.88 -3.45 20.44
N ALA A 187 8.80 -3.30 19.66
CA ALA A 187 7.77 -4.32 19.50
C ALA A 187 8.17 -5.38 18.46
N TRP A 188 9.09 -5.05 17.54
CA TRP A 188 9.36 -5.88 16.36
C TRP A 188 9.78 -7.31 16.71
N GLU A 189 10.74 -7.49 17.60
CA GLU A 189 11.24 -8.83 17.96
C GLU A 189 10.14 -9.73 18.56
N GLU A 190 9.14 -9.14 19.20
CA GLU A 190 8.02 -9.88 19.80
C GLU A 190 6.93 -10.27 18.78
N VAL A 191 6.69 -9.42 17.77
CA VAL A 191 5.63 -9.65 16.77
C VAL A 191 6.15 -10.32 15.49
N LYS A 192 7.44 -10.17 15.20
CA LYS A 192 8.12 -10.72 14.01
C LYS A 192 7.84 -12.21 13.77
N PRO A 193 8.01 -13.11 14.76
CA PRO A 193 7.80 -14.53 14.55
C PRO A 193 6.38 -14.85 14.08
N ILE A 194 5.38 -14.16 14.64
CA ILE A 194 3.97 -14.35 14.28
C ILE A 194 3.71 -13.79 12.88
N LEU A 195 4.05 -12.52 12.64
CA LEU A 195 3.77 -11.85 11.38
C LEU A 195 4.48 -12.51 10.19
N GLN A 196 5.74 -12.91 10.35
CA GLN A 196 6.49 -13.62 9.30
C GLN A 196 5.98 -15.04 9.05
N SER A 197 5.42 -15.71 10.06
CA SER A 197 4.85 -17.05 9.90
C SER A 197 3.60 -17.06 9.03
N ILE A 198 2.75 -16.03 9.15
CA ILE A 198 1.50 -15.87 8.42
C ILE A 198 1.66 -15.10 7.10
N ALA A 199 2.84 -14.54 6.86
CA ALA A 199 3.12 -13.87 5.59
C ALA A 199 3.32 -14.86 4.44
N ALA A 200 3.03 -14.40 3.22
CA ALA A 200 3.43 -15.11 2.02
C ALA A 200 4.94 -15.33 1.99
N LYS A 201 5.36 -16.44 1.43
CA LYS A 201 6.77 -16.72 1.18
C LYS A 201 7.03 -16.76 -0.32
N THR A 202 8.11 -16.14 -0.72
CA THR A 202 8.62 -16.23 -2.10
C THR A 202 9.25 -17.60 -2.33
N SER A 203 9.58 -17.93 -3.59
CA SER A 203 10.15 -19.22 -3.97
C SER A 203 11.49 -19.55 -3.27
N ASP A 204 12.21 -18.51 -2.82
CA ASP A 204 13.45 -18.63 -2.04
C ASP A 204 13.19 -18.77 -0.52
N GLY A 205 11.91 -18.86 -0.09
CA GLY A 205 11.52 -18.99 1.32
C GLY A 205 11.46 -17.67 2.10
N THR A 206 11.83 -16.55 1.49
CA THR A 206 11.81 -15.22 2.15
C THR A 206 10.37 -14.80 2.46
N PRO A 207 10.03 -14.43 3.72
CA PRO A 207 8.70 -13.95 4.05
C PRO A 207 8.46 -12.56 3.46
N CYS A 208 7.24 -12.33 2.94
CA CYS A 208 6.78 -11.02 2.49
C CYS A 208 6.34 -10.14 3.67
N CYS A 209 7.18 -10.07 4.69
CA CYS A 209 6.98 -9.29 5.90
C CYS A 209 8.34 -8.93 6.50
N GLU A 210 8.63 -7.63 6.57
CA GLU A 210 9.84 -7.10 7.20
C GLU A 210 9.51 -5.75 7.84
N TRP A 211 10.30 -5.35 8.85
CA TRP A 211 10.15 -4.06 9.50
C TRP A 211 10.34 -2.91 8.49
N ILE A 212 9.37 -2.00 8.46
CA ILE A 212 9.41 -0.83 7.56
C ILE A 212 10.19 0.32 8.21
N GLY A 213 9.84 0.70 9.43
CA GLY A 213 10.40 1.84 10.13
C GLY A 213 9.53 2.34 11.27
N PRO A 214 9.89 3.48 11.89
CA PRO A 214 9.15 4.02 13.02
C PRO A 214 7.80 4.63 12.64
N ALA A 215 7.00 4.92 13.65
CA ALA A 215 5.74 5.65 13.56
C ALA A 215 4.76 5.04 12.53
N GLY A 216 4.12 5.85 11.70
CA GLY A 216 3.15 5.43 10.69
C GLY A 216 3.73 4.87 9.40
N SER A 217 5.04 4.61 9.32
CA SER A 217 5.74 4.19 8.11
C SER A 217 5.12 2.94 7.45
N GLY A 218 4.70 1.95 8.24
CA GLY A 218 4.06 0.73 7.73
C GLY A 218 2.76 1.02 6.98
N HIS A 219 1.89 1.83 7.57
CA HIS A 219 0.63 2.25 6.93
C HIS A 219 0.87 3.19 5.74
N PHE A 220 1.90 4.04 5.78
CA PHE A 220 2.27 4.87 4.62
C PHE A 220 2.70 4.01 3.44
N VAL A 221 3.56 3.03 3.65
CA VAL A 221 3.99 2.09 2.60
C VAL A 221 2.79 1.32 2.04
N LYS A 222 1.85 0.89 2.91
CA LYS A 222 0.60 0.24 2.48
C LYS A 222 -0.30 1.19 1.69
N MET A 223 -0.39 2.45 2.07
CA MET A 223 -1.16 3.47 1.36
C MET A 223 -0.63 3.66 -0.08
N ILE A 224 0.69 3.79 -0.25
CA ILE A 224 1.32 3.91 -1.57
C ILE A 224 1.15 2.62 -2.39
N HIS A 225 1.27 1.44 -1.77
CA HIS A 225 0.91 0.17 -2.40
C HIS A 225 -0.50 0.23 -3.00
N ASN A 226 -1.49 0.71 -2.25
CA ASN A 226 -2.86 0.83 -2.75
C ASN A 226 -2.99 1.89 -3.86
N GLY A 227 -2.20 2.96 -3.83
CA GLY A 227 -2.14 3.93 -4.92
C GLY A 227 -1.66 3.28 -6.23
N ILE A 228 -0.57 2.51 -6.18
CA ILE A 228 -0.07 1.74 -7.33
C ILE A 228 -1.13 0.75 -7.83
N GLU A 229 -1.84 0.07 -6.92
CA GLU A 229 -2.94 -0.83 -7.27
C GLU A 229 -4.03 -0.14 -8.10
N TYR A 230 -4.40 1.10 -7.73
CA TYR A 230 -5.37 1.90 -8.50
C TYR A 230 -4.84 2.20 -9.90
N GLY A 231 -3.57 2.58 -10.02
CA GLY A 231 -2.90 2.80 -11.31
C GLY A 231 -2.93 1.54 -12.18
N ASP A 232 -2.49 0.42 -11.64
CA ASP A 232 -2.45 -0.87 -12.35
C ASP A 232 -3.83 -1.32 -12.84
N MET A 233 -4.86 -1.20 -11.99
CA MET A 233 -6.24 -1.56 -12.36
C MET A 233 -6.76 -0.65 -13.48
N GLN A 234 -6.49 0.64 -13.44
CA GLN A 234 -6.89 1.58 -14.49
C GLN A 234 -6.20 1.26 -15.81
N LEU A 235 -4.87 1.02 -15.80
CA LEU A 235 -4.10 0.67 -17.00
C LEU A 235 -4.60 -0.63 -17.65
N ILE A 236 -4.89 -1.66 -16.85
CA ILE A 236 -5.45 -2.93 -17.35
C ILE A 236 -6.86 -2.70 -17.94
N SER A 237 -7.66 -1.87 -17.30
CA SER A 237 -9.00 -1.53 -17.80
C SER A 237 -8.95 -0.76 -19.13
N GLU A 238 -7.96 0.13 -19.30
CA GLU A 238 -7.73 0.83 -20.57
C GLU A 238 -7.25 -0.13 -21.67
N ALA A 239 -6.34 -1.06 -21.35
CA ALA A 239 -5.91 -2.10 -22.29
C ALA A 239 -7.10 -2.97 -22.76
N TYR A 240 -7.92 -3.46 -21.81
CA TYR A 240 -9.18 -4.17 -22.09
C TYR A 240 -10.09 -3.35 -23.00
N TRP A 241 -10.27 -2.07 -22.69
CA TRP A 241 -11.18 -1.19 -23.43
C TRP A 241 -10.72 -0.96 -24.87
N VAL A 242 -9.42 -0.70 -25.08
CA VAL A 242 -8.84 -0.55 -26.43
C VAL A 242 -8.98 -1.85 -27.24
N MET A 243 -8.69 -3.01 -26.68
CA MET A 243 -8.88 -4.30 -27.35
C MET A 243 -10.34 -4.53 -27.75
N LYS A 244 -11.27 -4.19 -26.88
CA LYS A 244 -12.72 -4.35 -27.14
C LYS A 244 -13.24 -3.38 -28.19
N GLN A 245 -12.87 -2.11 -28.10
CA GLN A 245 -13.44 -1.05 -28.95
C GLN A 245 -12.72 -0.90 -30.30
N LEU A 246 -11.40 -0.97 -30.30
CA LEU A 246 -10.60 -0.71 -31.50
C LEU A 246 -10.36 -1.99 -32.32
N LEU A 247 -10.18 -3.14 -31.65
CA LEU A 247 -9.89 -4.40 -32.33
C LEU A 247 -11.11 -5.34 -32.42
N ASN A 248 -12.22 -4.96 -31.78
CA ASN A 248 -13.44 -5.75 -31.71
C ASN A 248 -13.16 -7.22 -31.29
N LEU A 249 -12.31 -7.39 -30.27
CA LEU A 249 -12.00 -8.71 -29.71
C LEU A 249 -13.11 -9.14 -28.74
N ASN A 250 -13.45 -10.43 -28.77
CA ASN A 250 -14.36 -11.01 -27.79
C ASN A 250 -13.63 -11.33 -26.48
N ASN A 251 -14.39 -11.69 -25.44
CA ASN A 251 -13.83 -11.91 -24.10
C ASN A 251 -12.81 -13.07 -24.05
N GLU A 252 -13.04 -14.16 -24.80
CA GLU A 252 -12.09 -15.30 -24.86
C GLU A 252 -10.76 -14.85 -25.50
N GLN A 253 -10.81 -14.16 -26.62
CA GLN A 253 -9.62 -13.64 -27.28
C GLN A 253 -8.80 -12.71 -26.38
N MET A 254 -9.48 -11.80 -25.68
CA MET A 254 -8.82 -10.91 -24.72
C MET A 254 -8.25 -11.69 -23.53
N ALA A 255 -8.98 -12.69 -23.03
CA ALA A 255 -8.49 -13.57 -21.97
C ALA A 255 -7.22 -14.32 -22.37
N ASP A 256 -7.15 -14.84 -23.60
CA ASP A 256 -5.98 -15.53 -24.11
C ASP A 256 -4.78 -14.59 -24.23
N ILE A 257 -4.99 -13.34 -24.65
CA ILE A 257 -3.95 -12.30 -24.71
C ILE A 257 -3.42 -12.02 -23.31
N PHE A 258 -4.29 -11.75 -22.31
CA PHE A 258 -3.85 -11.50 -20.95
C PHE A 258 -3.15 -12.72 -20.33
N ALA A 259 -3.63 -13.94 -20.59
CA ALA A 259 -2.98 -15.16 -20.13
C ALA A 259 -1.58 -15.32 -20.73
N TYR A 260 -1.42 -15.06 -22.03
CA TYR A 260 -0.11 -15.06 -22.68
C TYR A 260 0.83 -14.00 -22.11
N TRP A 261 0.35 -12.78 -21.88
CA TRP A 261 1.14 -11.72 -21.26
C TRP A 261 1.57 -12.06 -19.82
N ASN A 262 0.77 -12.88 -19.13
CA ASN A 262 1.10 -13.35 -17.78
C ASN A 262 2.20 -14.40 -17.72
N GLU A 263 2.63 -14.95 -18.84
CA GLU A 263 3.81 -15.83 -18.92
C GLU A 263 5.13 -15.05 -19.00
N GLY A 264 5.07 -13.76 -19.37
CA GLY A 264 6.20 -12.87 -19.61
C GLY A 264 6.44 -11.79 -18.54
N LYS A 265 6.94 -10.63 -18.98
CA LYS A 265 7.31 -9.50 -18.12
C LYS A 265 6.10 -8.82 -17.45
N LEU A 266 4.89 -8.98 -17.99
CA LEU A 266 3.65 -8.49 -17.37
C LEU A 266 3.09 -9.45 -16.32
N ARG A 267 3.74 -10.58 -16.04
CA ARG A 267 3.29 -11.56 -15.05
C ARG A 267 3.03 -10.89 -13.71
N SER A 268 1.76 -10.88 -13.32
CA SER A 268 1.28 -10.24 -12.10
C SER A 268 -0.10 -10.78 -11.72
N TYR A 269 -0.47 -10.62 -10.45
CA TYR A 269 -1.77 -11.07 -9.96
C TYR A 269 -2.94 -10.42 -10.70
N LEU A 270 -2.87 -9.11 -10.94
CA LEU A 270 -3.96 -8.40 -11.61
C LEU A 270 -4.11 -8.84 -13.08
N ILE A 271 -3.03 -9.17 -13.78
CA ILE A 271 -3.09 -9.73 -15.14
C ILE A 271 -3.71 -11.13 -15.11
N GLU A 272 -3.28 -11.99 -14.17
CA GLU A 272 -3.83 -13.33 -13.98
C GLU A 272 -5.35 -13.30 -13.75
N ILE A 273 -5.80 -12.52 -12.77
CA ILE A 273 -7.24 -12.45 -12.47
C ILE A 273 -8.04 -11.79 -13.59
N THR A 274 -7.45 -10.90 -14.40
CA THR A 274 -8.11 -10.30 -15.56
C THR A 274 -8.46 -11.37 -16.60
N ALA A 275 -7.53 -12.28 -16.91
CA ALA A 275 -7.81 -13.41 -17.79
C ALA A 275 -8.94 -14.30 -17.24
N ASN A 276 -8.93 -14.58 -15.93
CA ASN A 276 -9.96 -15.38 -15.27
C ASN A 276 -11.33 -14.68 -15.28
N ILE A 277 -11.37 -13.37 -15.01
CA ILE A 277 -12.59 -12.55 -15.06
C ILE A 277 -13.22 -12.58 -16.47
N LEU A 278 -12.42 -12.44 -17.51
CA LEU A 278 -12.89 -12.42 -18.89
C LEU A 278 -13.49 -13.77 -19.34
N ARG A 279 -13.03 -14.89 -18.77
CA ARG A 279 -13.56 -16.23 -19.02
C ARG A 279 -14.78 -16.59 -18.18
N HIS A 280 -15.03 -15.83 -17.10
CA HIS A 280 -16.07 -16.20 -16.15
C HIS A 280 -17.48 -16.03 -16.72
N LYS A 281 -18.25 -17.13 -16.75
CA LYS A 281 -19.64 -17.16 -17.24
C LYS A 281 -20.61 -16.82 -16.10
N ASP A 282 -21.60 -16.04 -16.41
CA ASP A 282 -22.73 -15.77 -15.52
C ASP A 282 -23.68 -16.97 -15.46
N LYS A 283 -24.33 -17.18 -14.31
CA LYS A 283 -25.31 -18.27 -14.14
C LYS A 283 -26.50 -18.18 -15.09
N SER A 284 -26.89 -16.99 -15.52
CA SER A 284 -27.96 -16.73 -16.50
C SER A 284 -27.49 -16.75 -17.95
N GLY A 285 -26.23 -17.18 -18.22
CA GLY A 285 -25.61 -17.21 -19.55
C GLY A 285 -24.84 -15.94 -19.91
N GLY A 286 -23.93 -16.06 -20.87
CA GLY A 286 -23.01 -15.00 -21.27
C GLY A 286 -21.87 -14.77 -20.27
N TYR A 287 -21.06 -13.74 -20.48
CA TYR A 287 -19.94 -13.41 -19.59
C TYR A 287 -20.38 -12.44 -18.51
N LEU A 288 -19.97 -12.70 -17.26
CA LEU A 288 -20.33 -11.83 -16.13
C LEU A 288 -19.82 -10.40 -16.30
N ILE A 289 -18.62 -10.23 -16.87
CA ILE A 289 -18.03 -8.90 -17.09
C ILE A 289 -18.91 -7.99 -17.93
N ASP A 290 -19.66 -8.53 -18.90
CA ASP A 290 -20.56 -7.76 -19.76
C ASP A 290 -21.83 -7.30 -19.04
N LYS A 291 -22.09 -7.82 -17.83
CA LYS A 291 -23.25 -7.47 -16.98
C LYS A 291 -22.86 -6.58 -15.79
N ILE A 292 -21.58 -6.35 -15.57
CA ILE A 292 -21.11 -5.48 -14.49
C ILE A 292 -21.25 -4.01 -14.92
N LEU A 293 -21.87 -3.21 -14.05
CA LEU A 293 -22.00 -1.77 -14.27
C LEU A 293 -20.63 -1.10 -14.30
N ASP A 294 -20.41 -0.21 -15.27
CA ASP A 294 -19.18 0.57 -15.45
C ASP A 294 -19.08 1.78 -14.47
N ALA A 295 -19.24 1.49 -13.17
CA ALA A 295 -19.13 2.45 -12.07
C ALA A 295 -18.27 1.83 -10.95
N ALA A 296 -17.04 2.32 -10.79
CA ALA A 296 -16.09 1.77 -9.84
C ALA A 296 -16.12 2.50 -8.48
N GLY A 297 -16.28 1.74 -7.41
CA GLY A 297 -16.20 2.25 -6.03
C GLY A 297 -14.75 2.39 -5.53
N GLN A 298 -14.57 3.11 -4.41
CA GLN A 298 -13.29 3.24 -3.73
C GLN A 298 -13.45 3.36 -2.20
N LYS A 299 -12.44 2.90 -1.45
CA LYS A 299 -12.38 3.01 0.02
C LYS A 299 -11.52 4.18 0.52
N GLY A 300 -10.98 5.02 -0.40
CA GLY A 300 -10.26 6.25 -0.07
C GLY A 300 -8.74 6.13 0.04
N THR A 301 -8.13 4.93 0.06
CA THR A 301 -6.68 4.77 0.20
C THR A 301 -5.89 5.33 -0.99
N GLY A 302 -6.39 5.19 -2.22
CA GLY A 302 -5.81 5.82 -3.41
C GLY A 302 -5.86 7.36 -3.34
N LYS A 303 -6.96 7.92 -2.81
CA LYS A 303 -7.10 9.37 -2.57
C LYS A 303 -6.02 9.85 -1.59
N TRP A 304 -5.79 9.13 -0.49
CA TRP A 304 -4.74 9.50 0.48
C TRP A 304 -3.34 9.49 -0.14
N SER A 305 -3.04 8.54 -1.03
CA SER A 305 -1.76 8.51 -1.76
C SER A 305 -1.55 9.79 -2.57
N VAL A 306 -2.60 10.29 -3.24
CA VAL A 306 -2.55 11.51 -4.05
C VAL A 306 -2.38 12.76 -3.17
N ILE A 307 -3.16 12.88 -2.08
CA ILE A 307 -3.07 14.01 -1.14
C ILE A 307 -1.64 14.09 -0.57
N ASN A 308 -1.12 12.99 -0.05
CA ASN A 308 0.21 12.96 0.55
C ASN A 308 1.34 13.23 -0.47
N ALA A 309 1.18 12.78 -1.72
CA ALA A 309 2.13 13.12 -2.76
C ALA A 309 2.15 14.64 -3.04
N MET A 310 0.97 15.29 -3.06
CA MET A 310 0.86 16.77 -3.20
C MET A 310 1.53 17.49 -2.02
N GLU A 311 1.28 17.07 -0.79
CA GLU A 311 1.90 17.64 0.43
C GLU A 311 3.43 17.47 0.43
N LEU A 312 3.92 16.37 -0.11
CA LEU A 312 5.36 16.10 -0.25
C LEU A 312 5.99 16.74 -1.50
N GLY A 313 5.19 17.45 -2.32
CA GLY A 313 5.64 18.05 -3.57
C GLY A 313 6.03 17.03 -4.65
N MET A 314 5.44 15.84 -4.64
CA MET A 314 5.79 14.76 -5.56
C MET A 314 4.75 14.55 -6.67
N PRO A 315 5.19 14.48 -7.94
CA PRO A 315 4.28 14.26 -9.07
C PRO A 315 3.79 12.80 -9.10
N LEU A 316 2.50 12.60 -8.83
CA LEU A 316 1.83 11.28 -8.81
C LEU A 316 0.71 11.22 -9.87
N GLY A 317 0.95 11.77 -11.06
CA GLY A 317 -0.08 12.05 -12.06
C GLY A 317 -0.87 10.84 -12.54
N LEU A 318 -0.23 9.71 -12.80
CA LEU A 318 -0.91 8.48 -13.23
C LEU A 318 -1.88 7.96 -12.15
N ILE A 319 -1.42 7.86 -10.92
CA ILE A 319 -2.23 7.35 -9.79
C ILE A 319 -3.38 8.34 -9.50
N ALA A 320 -3.11 9.65 -9.57
CA ALA A 320 -4.16 10.67 -9.44
C ALA A 320 -5.22 10.52 -10.53
N THR A 321 -4.80 10.32 -11.77
CA THR A 321 -5.72 10.02 -12.90
C THR A 321 -6.59 8.82 -12.59
N ALA A 322 -6.03 7.70 -12.12
CA ALA A 322 -6.81 6.52 -11.77
C ALA A 322 -7.85 6.78 -10.67
N VAL A 323 -7.55 7.65 -9.69
CA VAL A 323 -8.50 8.07 -8.65
C VAL A 323 -9.63 8.91 -9.24
N PHE A 324 -9.33 9.85 -10.13
CA PHE A 324 -10.32 10.69 -10.78
C PHE A 324 -11.20 9.90 -11.74
N GLU A 325 -10.65 8.95 -12.50
CA GLU A 325 -11.43 8.09 -13.39
C GLU A 325 -12.46 7.25 -12.63
N ARG A 326 -12.12 6.72 -11.45
CA ARG A 326 -13.12 6.06 -10.57
C ARG A 326 -14.24 7.02 -10.18
N SER A 327 -13.89 8.25 -9.82
CA SER A 327 -14.88 9.27 -9.44
C SER A 327 -15.78 9.67 -10.61
N LEU A 328 -15.21 9.81 -11.83
CA LEU A 328 -15.96 10.08 -13.05
C LEU A 328 -16.84 8.88 -13.43
N SER A 329 -16.34 7.65 -13.30
CA SER A 329 -17.10 6.44 -13.61
C SER A 329 -18.38 6.35 -12.79
N ALA A 330 -18.32 6.75 -11.52
CA ALA A 330 -19.47 6.75 -10.62
C ALA A 330 -20.59 7.75 -11.01
N GLN A 331 -20.28 8.75 -11.88
CA GLN A 331 -21.25 9.72 -12.36
C GLN A 331 -22.02 9.21 -13.61
N LYS A 332 -22.55 7.99 -13.55
CA LYS A 332 -23.14 7.27 -14.68
C LYS A 332 -24.22 8.06 -15.41
N VAL A 333 -25.17 8.64 -14.68
CA VAL A 333 -26.29 9.43 -15.26
C VAL A 333 -25.77 10.66 -16.03
N LEU A 334 -24.78 11.36 -15.47
CA LEU A 334 -24.14 12.50 -16.13
C LEU A 334 -23.45 12.06 -17.43
N ARG A 335 -22.67 10.97 -17.38
CA ARG A 335 -21.96 10.45 -18.56
C ARG A 335 -22.92 10.02 -19.68
N GLU A 336 -24.01 9.34 -19.35
CA GLU A 336 -25.04 8.95 -20.31
C GLU A 336 -25.76 10.17 -20.93
N GLY A 337 -26.03 11.19 -20.12
CA GLY A 337 -26.61 12.45 -20.59
C GLY A 337 -25.66 13.20 -21.54
N ALA A 338 -24.38 13.27 -21.23
CA ALA A 338 -23.35 13.89 -22.05
C ALA A 338 -23.17 13.12 -23.39
N ALA A 339 -23.09 11.78 -23.33
CA ALA A 339 -22.93 10.95 -24.53
C ALA A 339 -24.06 11.11 -25.54
N LYS A 340 -25.30 11.43 -25.11
CA LYS A 340 -26.41 11.74 -25.98
C LYS A 340 -26.29 13.10 -26.69
N GLN A 341 -25.56 14.05 -26.09
CA GLN A 341 -25.36 15.40 -26.61
C GLN A 341 -24.15 15.51 -27.53
N PHE A 342 -23.12 14.72 -27.27
CA PHE A 342 -21.86 14.69 -28.00
C PHE A 342 -21.72 13.35 -28.73
N ALA A 343 -22.36 13.22 -29.90
CA ALA A 343 -22.22 12.02 -30.72
C ALA A 343 -20.79 11.89 -31.25
N ARG A 344 -20.17 10.72 -30.98
CA ARG A 344 -18.83 10.41 -31.50
C ARG A 344 -18.90 10.02 -32.96
N GLN A 345 -17.97 10.52 -33.79
CA GLN A 345 -17.79 10.08 -35.16
C GLN A 345 -16.82 8.91 -35.16
N HIS A 346 -17.34 7.68 -35.20
CA HIS A 346 -16.48 6.50 -35.37
C HIS A 346 -16.02 6.39 -36.81
N THR A 347 -14.75 6.61 -37.06
CA THR A 347 -14.11 6.23 -38.32
C THR A 347 -13.87 4.72 -38.27
N GLN A 348 -14.41 3.98 -39.26
CA GLN A 348 -14.13 2.54 -39.39
C GLN A 348 -12.70 2.34 -39.95
N VAL A 349 -11.69 2.56 -39.13
CA VAL A 349 -10.32 2.21 -39.49
C VAL A 349 -10.06 0.76 -39.05
N VAL A 350 -9.62 -0.07 -39.99
CA VAL A 350 -9.22 -1.45 -39.70
C VAL A 350 -7.76 -1.46 -39.32
N TYR A 351 -7.46 -1.79 -38.07
CA TYR A 351 -6.11 -1.91 -37.57
C TYR A 351 -5.62 -3.37 -37.67
N SER A 352 -4.33 -3.56 -37.93
CA SER A 352 -3.69 -4.88 -37.81
C SER A 352 -3.74 -5.36 -36.36
N LYS A 353 -4.49 -6.46 -36.12
CA LYS A 353 -4.71 -6.95 -34.74
C LYS A 353 -3.41 -7.36 -34.04
N PRO A 354 -2.48 -8.13 -34.64
CA PRO A 354 -1.23 -8.51 -33.98
C PRO A 354 -0.37 -7.31 -33.60
N GLU A 355 -0.14 -6.38 -34.51
CA GLU A 355 0.68 -5.18 -34.28
C GLU A 355 0.09 -4.30 -33.17
N MET A 356 -1.22 -4.09 -33.20
CA MET A 356 -1.90 -3.29 -32.18
C MET A 356 -1.89 -3.97 -30.80
N VAL A 357 -1.97 -5.29 -30.72
CA VAL A 357 -1.83 -6.04 -29.46
C VAL A 357 -0.44 -5.85 -28.87
N ASP A 358 0.61 -5.83 -29.70
CA ASP A 358 2.00 -5.56 -29.26
C ASP A 358 2.17 -4.11 -28.79
N GLU A 359 1.45 -3.15 -29.39
CA GLU A 359 1.44 -1.75 -28.95
C GLU A 359 0.69 -1.57 -27.63
N ILE A 360 -0.44 -2.26 -27.45
CA ILE A 360 -1.16 -2.29 -26.17
C ILE A 360 -0.27 -2.90 -25.07
N TYR A 361 0.43 -4.01 -25.37
CA TYR A 361 1.42 -4.58 -24.46
C TYR A 361 2.49 -3.54 -24.07
N SER A 362 3.03 -2.85 -25.08
CA SER A 362 4.07 -1.85 -24.87
C SER A 362 3.61 -0.69 -23.98
N ALA A 363 2.40 -0.17 -24.24
CA ALA A 363 1.82 0.89 -23.44
C ALA A 363 1.51 0.43 -22.01
N LEU A 364 0.94 -0.77 -21.84
CA LEU A 364 0.61 -1.33 -20.55
C LEU A 364 1.86 -1.54 -19.70
N TYR A 365 2.88 -2.20 -20.27
CA TYR A 365 4.09 -2.48 -19.51
C TYR A 365 4.87 -1.21 -19.16
N ALA A 366 5.08 -0.31 -20.11
CA ALA A 366 5.76 0.97 -19.85
C ALA A 366 5.02 1.81 -18.79
N SER A 367 3.69 1.91 -18.88
CA SER A 367 2.90 2.68 -17.93
C SER A 367 2.87 2.03 -16.53
N LYS A 368 2.88 0.69 -16.43
CA LYS A 368 3.05 0.02 -15.13
C LYS A 368 4.40 0.38 -14.51
N LEU A 369 5.50 0.36 -15.27
CA LEU A 369 6.82 0.79 -14.77
C LEU A 369 6.79 2.24 -14.27
N VAL A 370 6.07 3.14 -14.94
CA VAL A 370 5.87 4.53 -14.48
C VAL A 370 5.07 4.58 -13.18
N SER A 371 3.99 3.81 -13.06
CA SER A 371 3.15 3.76 -11.85
C SER A 371 3.97 3.40 -10.60
N TYR A 372 4.79 2.33 -10.72
CA TYR A 372 5.68 1.94 -9.63
C TYR A 372 6.79 2.97 -9.38
N ALA A 373 7.36 3.53 -10.43
CA ALA A 373 8.39 4.56 -10.29
C ALA A 373 7.88 5.80 -9.56
N GLN A 374 6.67 6.26 -9.85
CA GLN A 374 6.00 7.33 -9.12
C GLN A 374 5.78 6.96 -7.65
N GLY A 375 5.27 5.76 -7.37
CA GLY A 375 5.06 5.29 -6.01
C GLY A 375 6.35 5.21 -5.20
N PHE A 376 7.42 4.64 -5.76
CA PHE A 376 8.73 4.55 -5.09
C PHE A 376 9.38 5.93 -4.90
N ALA A 377 9.17 6.87 -5.81
CA ALA A 377 9.64 8.25 -5.63
C ALA A 377 8.95 8.94 -4.44
N VAL A 378 7.64 8.73 -4.26
CA VAL A 378 6.92 9.23 -3.08
C VAL A 378 7.42 8.56 -1.79
N LEU A 379 7.68 7.25 -1.80
CA LEU A 379 8.26 6.54 -0.65
C LEU A 379 9.63 7.09 -0.27
N GLN A 380 10.51 7.34 -1.25
CA GLN A 380 11.81 7.95 -0.99
C GLN A 380 11.67 9.34 -0.38
N ARG A 381 10.82 10.18 -0.97
CA ARG A 381 10.58 11.54 -0.47
C ARG A 381 10.01 11.55 0.95
N ALA A 382 9.06 10.66 1.24
CA ALA A 382 8.51 10.50 2.58
C ALA A 382 9.57 10.02 3.58
N SER A 383 10.40 9.05 3.16
CA SER A 383 11.52 8.58 3.97
C SER A 383 12.46 9.71 4.39
N ASP A 384 12.78 10.59 3.44
CA ASP A 384 13.66 11.75 3.69
C ASP A 384 12.94 12.79 4.57
N ALA A 385 11.67 13.10 4.27
CA ALA A 385 10.91 14.14 4.97
C ALA A 385 10.60 13.77 6.43
N PHE A 386 10.32 12.49 6.70
CA PHE A 386 9.94 12.00 8.03
C PHE A 386 11.08 11.30 8.78
N GLY A 387 12.26 11.16 8.18
CA GLY A 387 13.40 10.49 8.80
C GLY A 387 13.23 8.99 9.02
N TRP A 388 12.43 8.31 8.19
CA TRP A 388 12.09 6.89 8.39
C TRP A 388 13.18 5.90 7.94
N ASN A 389 14.14 6.33 7.13
CA ASN A 389 15.21 5.49 6.60
C ASN A 389 14.69 4.22 5.90
N LEU A 390 13.66 4.35 5.07
CA LEU A 390 13.02 3.21 4.40
C LEU A 390 14.01 2.43 3.53
N ASN A 391 14.04 1.12 3.70
CA ASN A 391 14.73 0.23 2.79
C ASN A 391 13.82 -0.11 1.59
N LEU A 392 13.91 0.68 0.51
CA LEU A 392 13.07 0.52 -0.68
C LEU A 392 13.24 -0.83 -1.38
N ALA A 393 14.42 -1.44 -1.32
CA ALA A 393 14.62 -2.80 -1.82
C ALA A 393 13.84 -3.83 -1.00
N SER A 394 13.82 -3.68 0.33
CA SER A 394 13.01 -4.53 1.21
C SER A 394 11.51 -4.35 0.94
N VAL A 395 11.05 -3.10 0.74
CA VAL A 395 9.66 -2.82 0.34
C VAL A 395 9.29 -3.55 -0.95
N ALA A 396 10.13 -3.46 -1.99
CA ALA A 396 9.90 -4.16 -3.25
C ALA A 396 9.84 -5.69 -3.04
N ARG A 397 10.73 -6.25 -2.20
CA ARG A 397 10.72 -7.68 -1.88
C ARG A 397 9.46 -8.14 -1.15
N MET A 398 8.94 -7.34 -0.22
CA MET A 398 7.70 -7.66 0.49
C MET A 398 6.47 -7.71 -0.45
N TRP A 399 6.50 -6.98 -1.56
CA TRP A 399 5.40 -6.96 -2.52
C TRP A 399 5.45 -8.10 -3.57
N ARG A 400 6.48 -8.95 -3.55
CA ARG A 400 6.63 -10.07 -4.51
C ARG A 400 5.59 -11.18 -4.33
N GLY A 401 5.01 -11.33 -3.14
CA GLY A 401 4.02 -12.36 -2.84
C GLY A 401 2.94 -11.86 -1.89
N GLY A 402 1.79 -12.51 -1.88
CA GLY A 402 0.72 -12.24 -0.93
C GLY A 402 0.11 -10.84 -1.02
N CYS A 403 0.27 -10.11 -2.12
CA CYS A 403 -0.34 -8.80 -2.28
C CYS A 403 -0.95 -8.63 -3.68
N ILE A 404 -1.80 -7.62 -3.81
CA ILE A 404 -2.56 -7.35 -5.04
C ILE A 404 -1.65 -6.87 -6.18
N ILE A 405 -0.58 -6.14 -5.88
CA ILE A 405 0.35 -5.59 -6.88
C ILE A 405 1.57 -6.48 -7.13
N ARG A 406 1.54 -7.75 -6.67
CA ARG A 406 2.66 -8.68 -6.94
C ARG A 406 2.92 -8.80 -8.44
N SER A 407 4.19 -8.61 -8.82
CA SER A 407 4.64 -8.57 -10.21
C SER A 407 6.09 -9.05 -10.32
N VAL A 408 6.45 -9.65 -11.45
CA VAL A 408 7.80 -10.22 -11.66
C VAL A 408 8.89 -9.16 -11.57
N PHE A 409 8.66 -7.95 -12.10
CA PHE A 409 9.66 -6.87 -12.13
C PHE A 409 9.93 -6.20 -10.75
N LEU A 410 9.24 -6.62 -9.69
CA LEU A 410 9.59 -6.20 -8.32
C LEU A 410 10.99 -6.69 -7.90
N ASN A 411 11.48 -7.79 -8.49
CA ASN A 411 12.87 -8.21 -8.32
C ASN A 411 13.85 -7.20 -8.92
N ASP A 412 13.53 -6.66 -10.11
CA ASP A 412 14.34 -5.65 -10.78
C ASP A 412 14.32 -4.32 -10.04
N ILE A 413 13.17 -3.96 -9.41
CA ILE A 413 13.09 -2.80 -8.51
C ILE A 413 13.99 -3.00 -7.29
N ALA A 414 13.91 -4.16 -6.63
CA ALA A 414 14.76 -4.46 -5.49
C ALA A 414 16.26 -4.38 -5.86
N ALA A 415 16.64 -5.01 -6.97
CA ALA A 415 18.01 -4.98 -7.47
C ALA A 415 18.51 -3.55 -7.78
N ALA A 416 17.65 -2.69 -8.34
CA ALA A 416 18.00 -1.31 -8.62
C ALA A 416 18.33 -0.52 -7.33
N PHE A 417 17.54 -0.71 -6.26
CA PHE A 417 17.78 -0.04 -4.97
C PHE A 417 18.89 -0.69 -4.12
N GLU A 418 19.33 -1.89 -4.46
CA GLU A 418 20.50 -2.56 -3.85
C GLU A 418 21.81 -2.25 -4.57
N SER A 419 21.73 -1.70 -5.78
CA SER A 419 22.93 -1.37 -6.55
C SER A 419 23.81 -0.35 -5.81
N LYS A 420 25.12 -0.42 -6.05
CA LYS A 420 26.10 0.52 -5.46
C LYS A 420 25.72 1.98 -5.79
N ASP A 421 25.30 2.21 -7.03
CA ASP A 421 24.86 3.51 -7.52
C ASP A 421 23.33 3.55 -7.53
N LYS A 422 22.72 3.75 -6.36
CA LYS A 422 21.26 3.83 -6.21
C LYS A 422 20.69 4.90 -7.15
N PRO A 423 19.66 4.57 -7.95
CA PRO A 423 19.10 5.52 -8.90
C PRO A 423 18.36 6.64 -8.16
N LYS A 424 18.57 7.90 -8.57
CA LYS A 424 17.76 9.03 -8.08
C LYS A 424 16.28 8.93 -8.46
N HIS A 425 15.98 8.17 -9.50
CA HIS A 425 14.63 7.85 -9.96
C HIS A 425 14.65 6.48 -10.63
N LEU A 426 13.66 5.63 -10.34
CA LEU A 426 13.64 4.22 -10.79
C LEU A 426 13.80 4.07 -12.31
N LEU A 427 13.12 4.92 -13.11
CA LEU A 427 13.22 4.87 -14.58
C LEU A 427 14.61 5.18 -15.14
N LEU A 428 15.51 5.73 -14.33
CA LEU A 428 16.91 5.99 -14.72
C LEU A 428 17.83 4.79 -14.45
N ALA A 429 17.39 3.79 -13.71
CA ALA A 429 18.17 2.57 -13.52
C ALA A 429 18.32 1.81 -14.86
N PRO A 430 19.48 1.16 -15.11
CA PRO A 430 19.82 0.59 -16.42
C PRO A 430 18.74 -0.34 -17.00
N TYR A 431 18.18 -1.22 -16.19
CA TYR A 431 17.10 -2.13 -16.60
C TYR A 431 15.87 -1.35 -17.08
N PHE A 432 15.33 -0.45 -16.27
CA PHE A 432 14.11 0.30 -16.58
C PHE A 432 14.29 1.26 -17.75
N LYS A 433 15.47 1.90 -17.86
CA LYS A 433 15.82 2.73 -19.00
C LYS A 433 15.76 1.93 -20.31
N LYS A 434 16.37 0.73 -20.33
CA LYS A 434 16.35 -0.15 -21.51
C LYS A 434 14.92 -0.57 -21.87
N GLU A 435 14.13 -1.01 -20.88
CA GLU A 435 12.74 -1.41 -21.11
C GLU A 435 11.92 -0.27 -21.71
N ILE A 436 11.94 0.92 -21.10
CA ILE A 436 11.20 2.08 -21.60
C ILE A 436 11.63 2.45 -23.04
N GLN A 437 12.94 2.42 -23.35
CA GLN A 437 13.41 2.73 -24.70
C GLN A 437 12.88 1.76 -25.75
N GLN A 438 12.73 0.49 -25.42
CA GLN A 438 12.17 -0.54 -26.32
C GLN A 438 10.65 -0.39 -26.49
N LEU A 439 9.93 -0.03 -25.42
CA LEU A 439 8.48 0.05 -25.42
C LEU A 439 7.94 1.38 -25.97
N LEU A 440 8.75 2.44 -25.94
CA LEU A 440 8.31 3.80 -26.23
C LEU A 440 7.66 3.98 -27.62
N PRO A 441 8.12 3.36 -28.73
CA PRO A 441 7.48 3.51 -30.02
C PRO A 441 6.02 3.03 -30.01
N GLY A 442 5.76 1.81 -29.54
CA GLY A 442 4.42 1.23 -29.47
C GLY A 442 3.52 1.98 -28.48
N TRP A 443 4.06 2.36 -27.32
CA TRP A 443 3.33 3.16 -26.33
C TRP A 443 2.87 4.50 -26.89
N LYS A 444 3.78 5.24 -27.54
CA LYS A 444 3.47 6.51 -28.20
C LYS A 444 2.41 6.34 -29.27
N HIS A 445 2.53 5.31 -30.11
CA HIS A 445 1.59 5.06 -31.21
C HIS A 445 0.20 4.72 -30.66
N LEU A 446 0.09 3.84 -29.67
CA LEU A 446 -1.18 3.50 -29.03
C LEU A 446 -1.92 4.73 -28.49
N VAL A 447 -1.23 5.59 -27.72
CA VAL A 447 -1.84 6.81 -27.17
C VAL A 447 -2.31 7.74 -28.31
N THR A 448 -1.51 7.90 -29.38
CA THR A 448 -1.86 8.72 -30.53
C THR A 448 -3.10 8.20 -31.25
N ILE A 449 -3.16 6.91 -31.52
CA ILE A 449 -4.31 6.26 -32.18
C ILE A 449 -5.55 6.36 -31.29
N SER A 450 -5.44 6.06 -29.99
CA SER A 450 -6.57 6.14 -29.07
C SER A 450 -7.19 7.53 -29.05
N MET A 451 -6.37 8.60 -29.04
CA MET A 451 -6.86 9.97 -29.12
C MET A 451 -7.54 10.28 -30.46
N LYS A 452 -6.97 9.81 -31.57
CA LYS A 452 -7.54 9.98 -32.89
C LYS A 452 -8.91 9.30 -33.05
N GLU A 453 -9.07 8.13 -32.43
CA GLU A 453 -10.30 7.34 -32.43
C GLU A 453 -11.25 7.70 -31.27
N GLU A 454 -11.01 8.80 -30.57
CA GLU A 454 -11.82 9.31 -29.44
C GLU A 454 -11.98 8.27 -28.30
N LEU A 455 -11.00 7.36 -28.13
CA LEU A 455 -10.99 6.40 -27.03
C LEU A 455 -10.28 6.99 -25.82
N PRO A 456 -10.93 7.05 -24.66
CA PRO A 456 -10.30 7.55 -23.45
C PRO A 456 -9.28 6.55 -22.93
N VAL A 457 -8.01 6.98 -22.84
CA VAL A 457 -6.89 6.26 -22.25
C VAL A 457 -6.10 7.18 -21.32
N PRO A 458 -6.77 7.74 -20.29
CA PRO A 458 -6.21 8.80 -19.47
C PRO A 458 -4.97 8.37 -18.69
N ALA A 459 -4.89 7.13 -18.17
CA ALA A 459 -3.74 6.66 -17.43
C ALA A 459 -2.54 6.39 -18.35
N PHE A 460 -2.72 5.80 -19.53
CA PHE A 460 -1.65 5.67 -20.53
C PHE A 460 -1.10 7.03 -20.97
N SER A 461 -2.00 7.99 -21.19
CA SER A 461 -1.64 9.36 -21.58
C SER A 461 -0.90 10.09 -20.46
N SER A 462 -1.38 9.98 -19.22
CA SER A 462 -0.74 10.59 -18.04
C SER A 462 0.66 10.03 -17.81
N ALA A 463 0.83 8.71 -17.94
CA ALA A 463 2.12 8.05 -17.81
C ALA A 463 3.12 8.53 -18.86
N LEU A 464 2.69 8.62 -20.14
CA LEU A 464 3.54 9.06 -21.25
C LEU A 464 3.95 10.53 -21.09
N ASN A 465 3.02 11.40 -20.70
CA ASN A 465 3.31 12.81 -20.45
C ASN A 465 4.26 12.98 -19.26
N TYR A 466 4.07 12.21 -18.17
CA TYR A 466 5.01 12.20 -17.05
C TYR A 466 6.42 11.84 -17.52
N PHE A 467 6.55 10.76 -18.31
CA PHE A 467 7.84 10.35 -18.85
C PHE A 467 8.48 11.43 -19.70
N TYR A 468 7.72 12.05 -20.63
CA TYR A 468 8.24 13.14 -21.45
C TYR A 468 8.68 14.34 -20.61
N SER A 469 7.92 14.73 -19.60
CA SER A 469 8.30 15.80 -18.69
C SER A 469 9.59 15.47 -17.93
N LEU A 470 9.72 14.22 -17.44
CA LEU A 470 10.90 13.76 -16.70
C LEU A 470 12.19 13.80 -17.54
N VAL A 471 12.10 13.52 -18.84
CA VAL A 471 13.26 13.49 -19.74
C VAL A 471 13.49 14.79 -20.51
N SER A 472 12.67 15.83 -20.26
CA SER A 472 12.80 17.14 -20.89
C SER A 472 13.67 18.07 -20.05
N ALA A 473 14.80 18.50 -20.62
CA ALA A 473 15.70 19.44 -19.94
C ALA A 473 15.06 20.84 -19.76
N LYS A 474 14.08 21.20 -20.57
CA LYS A 474 13.33 22.45 -20.48
C LYS A 474 11.84 22.16 -20.49
N LEU A 475 11.10 22.80 -19.62
CA LEU A 475 9.65 22.73 -19.51
C LEU A 475 9.04 24.14 -19.65
N PRO A 476 7.75 24.26 -20.00
CA PRO A 476 7.08 25.56 -20.12
C PRO A 476 6.78 26.21 -18.76
N ALA A 477 7.35 25.72 -17.67
CA ALA A 477 7.20 26.24 -16.31
C ALA A 477 7.73 27.67 -16.13
N ASN A 478 8.63 28.12 -17.01
CA ASN A 478 9.09 29.50 -17.08
C ASN A 478 7.93 30.48 -17.35
N MET A 479 6.96 30.11 -18.20
CA MET A 479 5.78 30.93 -18.44
C MET A 479 4.90 31.03 -17.20
N VAL A 480 4.69 29.91 -16.50
CA VAL A 480 3.93 29.89 -15.23
C VAL A 480 4.59 30.83 -14.22
N GLN A 481 5.92 30.76 -14.09
CA GLN A 481 6.65 31.57 -13.13
C GLN A 481 6.66 33.06 -13.52
N ALA A 482 6.78 33.39 -14.81
CA ALA A 482 6.66 34.74 -15.31
C ALA A 482 5.27 35.34 -15.04
N GLN A 483 4.18 34.57 -15.28
CA GLN A 483 2.81 34.99 -14.96
C GLN A 483 2.64 35.24 -13.46
N ARG A 484 3.15 34.38 -12.59
CA ARG A 484 3.11 34.56 -11.13
C ARG A 484 3.82 35.85 -10.72
N ASP A 485 4.97 36.13 -11.31
CA ASP A 485 5.72 37.36 -11.03
C ASP A 485 4.99 38.60 -11.56
N TYR A 486 4.39 38.49 -12.75
CA TYR A 486 3.63 39.57 -13.38
C TYR A 486 2.46 40.08 -12.52
N PHE A 487 1.65 39.14 -11.99
CA PHE A 487 0.45 39.52 -11.23
C PHE A 487 0.67 39.63 -9.72
N GLY A 488 1.75 39.09 -9.18
CA GLY A 488 1.89 38.99 -7.72
C GLY A 488 3.30 39.16 -7.19
N ALA A 489 4.28 39.57 -8.02
CA ALA A 489 5.69 39.73 -7.64
C ALA A 489 6.27 38.48 -6.94
N HIS A 490 5.87 37.27 -7.40
CA HIS A 490 6.28 35.99 -6.79
C HIS A 490 7.69 35.56 -7.10
N THR A 491 8.46 36.42 -7.73
CA THR A 491 9.89 36.27 -8.08
C THR A 491 10.17 35.04 -8.97
N PHE A 492 11.32 35.03 -9.62
CA PHE A 492 11.80 33.91 -10.44
C PHE A 492 13.32 33.82 -10.37
N GLU A 493 13.88 32.64 -10.61
CA GLU A 493 15.29 32.44 -10.86
C GLU A 493 15.59 32.64 -12.34
N ARG A 494 16.79 33.21 -12.67
CA ARG A 494 17.24 33.40 -14.05
C ARG A 494 18.14 32.24 -14.48
N THR A 495 18.17 31.94 -15.77
CA THR A 495 19.04 30.90 -16.34
C THR A 495 20.49 31.36 -16.53
N ASP A 496 20.73 32.67 -16.50
CA ASP A 496 22.01 33.34 -16.63
C ASP A 496 22.60 33.82 -15.30
N GLU A 497 21.97 33.43 -14.19
CA GLU A 497 22.39 33.72 -12.82
C GLU A 497 22.53 32.43 -11.97
N LEU A 498 23.14 32.55 -10.79
CA LEU A 498 23.33 31.44 -9.87
C LEU A 498 21.97 30.99 -9.29
N ARG A 499 21.83 29.69 -9.09
CA ARG A 499 20.64 29.10 -8.42
C ARG A 499 20.48 29.66 -7.01
N GLY A 500 19.23 29.90 -6.60
CA GLY A 500 18.87 30.47 -5.30
C GLY A 500 18.81 32.00 -5.29
N LEU A 501 19.13 32.68 -6.40
CA LEU A 501 18.95 34.14 -6.56
C LEU A 501 17.57 34.38 -7.21
N PHE A 502 16.76 35.16 -6.51
CA PHE A 502 15.38 35.44 -6.92
C PHE A 502 15.21 36.88 -7.37
N PHE A 503 14.62 37.07 -8.54
CA PHE A 503 14.41 38.33 -9.23
C PHE A 503 12.90 38.63 -9.34
N HIS A 504 12.56 39.92 -9.37
CA HIS A 504 11.25 40.43 -9.71
C HIS A 504 11.43 41.46 -10.84
N GLU A 505 10.53 41.45 -11.81
CA GLU A 505 10.50 42.41 -12.91
C GLU A 505 9.27 43.32 -12.79
N ASN A 506 9.50 44.62 -12.99
CA ASN A 506 8.38 45.57 -13.07
C ASN A 506 7.75 45.53 -14.49
N TRP A 507 7.03 44.44 -14.78
CA TRP A 507 6.45 44.13 -16.09
C TRP A 507 5.57 45.24 -16.68
N THR A 508 4.89 46.01 -15.84
CA THR A 508 3.93 47.03 -16.26
C THR A 508 4.53 48.45 -16.29
N GLY A 509 5.65 48.64 -15.68
CA GLY A 509 6.24 49.96 -15.45
C GLY A 509 5.55 50.78 -14.36
N HIS A 510 4.53 50.25 -13.71
CA HIS A 510 3.74 50.89 -12.65
C HIS A 510 3.81 50.14 -11.30
N GLY A 511 4.52 49.02 -11.25
CA GLY A 511 4.73 48.23 -10.02
C GLY A 511 5.76 48.89 -9.07
N GLY A 512 5.70 48.51 -7.79
CA GLY A 512 6.70 48.87 -6.80
C GLY A 512 7.82 47.83 -6.70
N ASP A 513 8.82 48.09 -5.85
CA ASP A 513 9.93 47.17 -5.58
C ASP A 513 9.62 46.09 -4.53
N THR A 514 8.39 46.05 -4.05
CA THR A 514 7.94 45.07 -3.04
C THR A 514 7.80 43.69 -3.64
N LYS A 515 8.49 42.70 -3.05
CA LYS A 515 8.46 41.31 -3.48
C LYS A 515 7.59 40.47 -2.56
N SER A 516 6.82 39.57 -3.11
CA SER A 516 6.12 38.52 -2.37
C SER A 516 7.11 37.48 -1.85
N GLY A 517 6.84 36.88 -0.68
CA GLY A 517 7.66 35.77 -0.17
C GLY A 517 7.67 34.57 -1.14
N THR A 518 8.81 33.91 -1.23
CA THR A 518 8.96 32.71 -2.05
C THR A 518 8.39 31.53 -1.28
N TYR A 519 7.34 30.92 -1.80
CA TYR A 519 6.85 29.63 -1.31
C TYR A 519 7.59 28.53 -2.09
N ASN A 520 8.53 27.86 -1.43
CA ASN A 520 9.14 26.64 -1.95
C ASN A 520 8.18 25.47 -1.70
N VAL A 521 7.84 24.75 -2.76
CA VAL A 521 7.09 23.49 -2.71
C VAL A 521 8.06 22.36 -2.36
#